data_a7176470be003eae12e7c2a2d7f4bf35
#
_entry.id   a7176470be003eae12e7c2a2d7f4bf35
#
_cell.length_a   1.000
_cell.length_b   1.000
_cell.length_c   1.000
_cell.angle_alpha   90.00
_cell.angle_beta   90.00
_cell.angle_gamma   90.00
#
_symmetry.space_group_name_H-M   'P 1'
#
loop_
_entity.id
_entity.type
_entity.pdbx_description
1 polymer ?
#
loop_
_entity_poly.entity_id
_entity_poly.type
_entity_poly.pdbx_seq_one_letter_code
_entity_poly.pdbx_strand_id
1 'polypeptide(L)'
;DQQLKTQLLQYQEAYKKQQHLVQYYNNEGRAQSALIISHAGQNFEKGQISYLEWTMLMNNAVDIQLAHLAAWQQLNIIRTEIEYLTGK
;
A
#
# COMPACT_ATOMS: atom_id res chain seq x y z
N ASP A 1 6.15 24.02 23.76
CA ASP A 1 5.65 25.04 22.86
C ASP A 1 4.39 24.55 22.20
N GLN A 2 3.39 25.44 22.09
CA GLN A 2 2.08 25.14 21.53
C GLN A 2 2.16 24.65 20.08
N GLN A 3 2.99 25.31 19.29
CA GLN A 3 3.15 25.00 17.88
C GLN A 3 3.76 23.61 17.68
N LEU A 4 4.74 23.26 18.47
CA LEU A 4 5.38 21.96 18.44
C LEU A 4 4.40 20.85 18.84
N LYS A 5 3.61 21.10 19.89
CA LYS A 5 2.56 20.15 20.32
C LYS A 5 1.54 19.89 19.21
N THR A 6 1.09 20.95 18.55
CA THR A 6 0.14 20.84 17.44
C THR A 6 0.71 20.03 16.30
N GLN A 7 1.96 20.30 15.91
CA GLN A 7 2.64 19.54 14.84
C GLN A 7 2.77 18.07 15.22
N LEU A 8 3.17 17.79 16.45
CA LEU A 8 3.35 16.40 16.91
C LEU A 8 2.01 15.64 16.87
N LEU A 9 0.94 16.29 17.33
CA LEU A 9 -0.38 15.67 17.28
C LEU A 9 -0.83 15.37 15.84
N GLN A 10 -0.55 16.30 14.92
CA GLN A 10 -0.90 16.11 13.51
C GLN A 10 -0.13 14.93 12.92
N TYR A 11 1.16 14.80 13.22
CA TYR A 11 1.96 13.68 12.75
C TYR A 11 1.51 12.36 13.36
N GLN A 12 1.13 12.36 14.62
CA GLN A 12 0.61 11.15 15.28
C GLN A 12 -0.70 10.69 14.65
N GLU A 13 -1.59 11.62 14.34
CA GLU A 13 -2.85 11.32 13.63
C GLU A 13 -2.56 10.77 12.23
N ALA A 14 -1.64 11.41 11.51
CA ALA A 14 -1.23 10.97 10.19
C ALA A 14 -0.61 9.56 10.24
N TYR A 15 0.18 9.28 11.28
CA TYR A 15 0.79 7.97 11.46
C TYR A 15 -0.25 6.88 11.64
N LYS A 16 -1.25 7.11 12.50
CA LYS A 16 -2.34 6.15 12.73
C LYS A 16 -3.10 5.86 11.45
N LYS A 17 -3.45 6.92 10.71
CA LYS A 17 -4.17 6.80 9.46
C LYS A 17 -3.38 6.01 8.44
N GLN A 18 -2.08 6.32 8.32
CA GLN A 18 -1.19 5.64 7.38
C GLN A 18 -0.97 4.18 7.78
N GLN A 19 -0.90 3.89 9.09
CA GLN A 19 -0.76 2.54 9.61
C GLN A 19 -1.96 1.69 9.22
N HIS A 20 -3.18 2.24 9.32
CA HIS A 20 -4.38 1.53 8.89
C HIS A 20 -4.36 1.25 7.40
N LEU A 21 -3.86 2.19 6.60
CA LEU A 21 -3.75 2.01 5.16
C LEU A 21 -2.76 0.89 4.81
N VAL A 22 -1.61 0.86 5.49
CA VAL A 22 -0.62 -0.22 5.30
C VAL A 22 -1.23 -1.57 5.67
N GLN A 23 -1.97 -1.64 6.77
CA GLN A 23 -2.64 -2.87 7.19
C GLN A 23 -3.68 -3.32 6.16
N TYR A 24 -4.44 -2.39 5.61
CA TYR A 24 -5.42 -2.69 4.57
C TYR A 24 -4.74 -3.32 3.35
N TYR A 25 -3.66 -2.71 2.85
CA TYR A 25 -2.92 -3.27 1.71
C TYR A 25 -2.27 -4.60 2.05
N ASN A 26 -1.77 -4.76 3.27
CA ASN A 26 -1.14 -6.01 3.68
C ASN A 26 -2.13 -7.17 3.74
N ASN A 27 -3.37 -6.90 4.17
CA ASN A 27 -4.41 -7.94 4.32
C ASN A 27 -5.21 -8.10 3.03
N GLU A 28 -5.90 -7.03 2.61
CA GLU A 28 -6.84 -7.08 1.48
C GLU A 28 -6.12 -6.98 0.14
N GLY A 29 -5.15 -6.07 0.03
CA GLY A 29 -4.44 -5.84 -1.21
C GLY A 29 -3.64 -7.05 -1.65
N ARG A 30 -2.94 -7.70 -0.74
CA ARG A 30 -2.16 -8.91 -1.06
C ARG A 30 -3.04 -10.05 -1.52
N ALA A 31 -4.14 -10.27 -0.82
CA ALA A 31 -5.09 -11.33 -1.18
C ALA A 31 -5.69 -11.05 -2.56
N GLN A 32 -6.08 -9.82 -2.82
CA GLN A 32 -6.67 -9.41 -4.09
C GLN A 32 -5.66 -9.57 -5.24
N SER A 33 -4.44 -9.10 -5.04
CA SER A 33 -3.36 -9.23 -6.04
C SER A 33 -3.08 -10.69 -6.36
N ALA A 34 -3.01 -11.55 -5.34
CA ALA A 34 -2.76 -12.98 -5.52
C ALA A 34 -3.88 -13.65 -6.32
N LEU A 35 -5.14 -13.29 -6.04
CA LEU A 35 -6.29 -13.82 -6.79
C LEU A 35 -6.26 -13.39 -8.25
N ILE A 36 -5.94 -12.13 -8.53
CA ILE A 36 -5.84 -11.62 -9.90
C ILE A 36 -4.78 -12.42 -10.66
N ILE A 37 -3.58 -12.57 -10.09
CA ILE A 37 -2.48 -13.29 -10.74
C ILE A 37 -2.87 -14.72 -11.03
N SER A 38 -3.44 -15.41 -10.05
CA SER A 38 -3.82 -16.82 -10.17
C SER A 38 -4.91 -17.03 -11.23
N HIS A 39 -6.00 -16.25 -11.14
CA HIS A 39 -7.13 -16.41 -12.07
C HIS A 39 -6.78 -15.97 -13.48
N ALA A 40 -6.02 -14.88 -13.63
CA ALA A 40 -5.59 -14.41 -14.95
C ALA A 40 -4.71 -15.45 -15.62
N GLY A 41 -3.76 -16.04 -14.88
CA GLY A 41 -2.88 -17.08 -15.42
C GLY A 41 -3.66 -18.30 -15.88
N GLN A 42 -4.60 -18.78 -15.04
CA GLN A 42 -5.43 -19.94 -15.38
C GLN A 42 -6.29 -19.67 -16.62
N ASN A 43 -6.93 -18.52 -16.67
CA ASN A 43 -7.81 -18.16 -17.78
C ASN A 43 -7.04 -17.96 -19.07
N PHE A 44 -5.83 -17.42 -18.99
CA PHE A 44 -4.98 -17.26 -20.15
C PHE A 44 -4.53 -18.62 -20.69
N GLU A 45 -4.11 -19.54 -19.82
CA GLU A 45 -3.72 -20.89 -20.21
C GLU A 45 -4.86 -21.65 -20.89
N LYS A 46 -6.09 -21.45 -20.44
CA LYS A 46 -7.28 -22.07 -21.00
C LYS A 46 -7.79 -21.38 -22.26
N GLY A 47 -7.16 -20.28 -22.66
CA GLY A 47 -7.59 -19.52 -23.82
C GLY A 47 -8.86 -18.72 -23.62
N GLN A 48 -9.27 -18.50 -22.37
CA GLN A 48 -10.51 -17.77 -22.04
C GLN A 48 -10.35 -16.26 -22.08
N ILE A 49 -9.10 -15.77 -21.97
CA ILE A 49 -8.77 -14.36 -22.12
C ILE A 49 -7.60 -14.22 -23.09
N SER A 50 -7.52 -13.05 -23.73
CA SER A 50 -6.45 -12.75 -24.68
C SER A 50 -5.17 -12.39 -23.93
N TYR A 51 -4.06 -12.36 -24.67
CA TYR A 51 -2.77 -11.89 -24.13
C TYR A 51 -2.89 -10.46 -23.62
N LEU A 52 -3.59 -9.60 -24.35
CA LEU A 52 -3.80 -8.22 -23.92
C LEU A 52 -4.56 -8.14 -22.61
N GLU A 53 -5.66 -8.89 -22.50
CA GLU A 53 -6.44 -8.94 -21.25
C GLU A 53 -5.61 -9.46 -20.09
N TRP A 54 -4.83 -10.51 -20.32
CA TRP A 54 -3.91 -11.05 -19.32
C TRP A 54 -2.91 -9.98 -18.85
N THR A 55 -2.29 -9.27 -19.81
CA THR A 55 -1.34 -8.20 -19.50
C THR A 55 -1.98 -7.10 -18.65
N MET A 56 -3.21 -6.70 -18.99
CA MET A 56 -3.92 -5.67 -18.23
C MET A 56 -4.19 -6.10 -16.79
N LEU A 57 -4.60 -7.37 -16.60
CA LEU A 57 -4.85 -7.91 -15.27
C LEU A 57 -3.56 -8.01 -14.46
N MET A 58 -2.47 -8.42 -15.08
CA MET A 58 -1.16 -8.48 -14.41
C MET A 58 -0.70 -7.09 -14.00
N ASN A 59 -0.93 -6.07 -14.84
CA ASN A 59 -0.60 -4.69 -14.50
C ASN A 59 -1.43 -4.20 -13.31
N ASN A 60 -2.71 -4.58 -13.23
CA ASN A 60 -3.54 -4.24 -12.07
C ASN A 60 -2.98 -4.84 -10.78
N ALA A 61 -2.53 -6.08 -10.82
CA ALA A 61 -1.93 -6.75 -9.67
C ALA A 61 -0.64 -6.05 -9.24
N VAL A 62 0.20 -5.65 -10.19
CA VAL A 62 1.44 -4.93 -9.92
C VAL A 62 1.13 -3.56 -9.31
N ASP A 63 0.10 -2.86 -9.82
CA ASP A 63 -0.30 -1.56 -9.27
C ASP A 63 -0.69 -1.66 -7.80
N ILE A 64 -1.41 -2.73 -7.42
CA ILE A 64 -1.77 -2.97 -6.03
C ILE A 64 -0.52 -3.17 -5.17
N GLN A 65 0.46 -3.93 -5.67
CA GLN A 65 1.72 -4.17 -4.96
C GLN A 65 2.52 -2.89 -4.81
N LEU A 66 2.57 -2.05 -5.85
CA LEU A 66 3.27 -0.77 -5.80
C LEU A 66 2.60 0.20 -4.83
N ALA A 67 1.26 0.20 -4.78
CA ALA A 67 0.52 1.02 -3.83
C ALA A 67 0.83 0.61 -2.39
N HIS A 68 0.96 -0.70 -2.13
CA HIS A 68 1.34 -1.22 -0.82
C HIS A 68 2.74 -0.72 -0.42
N LEU A 69 3.69 -0.83 -1.34
CA LEU A 69 5.05 -0.36 -1.10
C LEU A 69 5.09 1.14 -0.82
N ALA A 70 4.36 1.93 -1.62
CA ALA A 70 4.29 3.38 -1.44
C ALA A 70 3.69 3.74 -0.08
N ALA A 71 2.63 3.04 0.33
CA ALA A 71 1.99 3.26 1.63
C ALA A 71 2.96 2.97 2.78
N TRP A 72 3.74 1.90 2.65
CA TRP A 72 4.74 1.51 3.65
C TRP A 72 5.86 2.53 3.75
N GLN A 73 6.36 3.03 2.61
CA GLN A 73 7.38 4.07 2.57
C GLN A 73 6.90 5.35 3.23
N GLN A 74 5.65 5.75 2.97
CA GLN A 74 5.07 6.95 3.57
C GLN A 74 4.94 6.78 5.09
N LEU A 75 4.59 5.59 5.57
CA LEU A 75 4.53 5.31 7.01
C LEU A 75 5.90 5.54 7.66
N ASN A 76 6.96 5.06 7.02
CA ASN A 76 8.33 5.24 7.51
C ASN A 76 8.76 6.71 7.52
N ILE A 77 8.35 7.47 6.51
CA ILE A 77 8.63 8.91 6.44
C ILE A 77 7.98 9.62 7.63
N ILE A 78 6.69 9.34 7.89
CA ILE A 78 5.96 9.94 9.01
C ILE A 78 6.62 9.56 10.34
N ARG A 79 7.00 8.30 10.50
CA ARG A 79 7.68 7.83 11.70
C ARG A 79 8.99 8.59 11.93
N THR A 80 9.77 8.79 10.88
CA THR A 80 11.02 9.53 10.94
C THR A 80 10.79 10.97 11.38
N GLU A 81 9.74 11.62 10.88
CA GLU A 81 9.38 12.97 11.29
C GLU A 81 9.04 13.05 12.78
N ILE A 82 8.28 12.07 13.27
CA ILE A 82 7.93 11.99 14.69
C ILE A 82 9.20 11.81 15.54
N GLU A 83 10.09 10.92 15.13
CA GLU A 83 11.35 10.68 15.83
C GLU A 83 12.20 11.95 15.86
N TYR A 84 12.25 12.68 14.75
CA TYR A 84 12.98 13.94 14.67
C TYR A 84 12.42 14.97 15.67
N LEU A 85 11.09 15.12 15.71
CA LEU A 85 10.43 16.08 16.57
C LEU A 85 10.54 15.72 18.06
N THR A 86 10.63 14.43 18.38
CA THR A 86 10.72 13.96 19.77
C THR A 86 12.17 13.76 20.23
N GLY A 87 13.13 13.93 19.35
CA GLY A 87 14.56 13.79 19.67
C GLY A 87 15.01 12.35 19.86
N LYS A 88 14.29 11.40 19.28
CA LYS A 88 14.64 9.98 19.42
C LYS A 88 15.39 9.42 18.24
#